data_80f2d5f578004cf2c6b810977861762e
#
_entry.id   80f2d5f578004cf2c6b810977861762e
#
_cell.length_a   1.000
_cell.length_b   1.000
_cell.length_c   1.000
_cell.angle_alpha   90.00
_cell.angle_beta   90.00
_cell.angle_gamma   90.00
#
_symmetry.space_group_name_H-M   'P 1'
#
loop_
_entity.id
_entity.type
_entity.pdbx_description
1 polymer ?
#
loop_
_entity_poly.entity_id
_entity_poly.type
_entity_poly.pdbx_seq_one_letter_code
_entity_poly.pdbx_strand_id
1 'polypeptide(L)'
;KGTTIGTVTDFDGNYTLEVPSGKNILEISYIGYKTKEITIGNNSLINIKMEPDTQALDEVVVIGYGTVKKRDLTGAVASMKNEDVTVAPTSNVMEALQGKIAGMDIVKSSGQVGEDVSILLRGSRSIYGSNEPLFIIDGIPGSYSQVNPSDIESVDVLKDASSTAIYGSAGANGVVIITTKRGKEGKATVNFDAYYGFSGSPNYKHGMVGDEWVNYQREAYKYKNGDYPSDMSALFGNQDYTDAYNAGKWIDWIDEASGNTATTQKYSLSVSGGSEKTKIFASTSYNREEGLLSNDNLNKYSLRLNIDQEIFSWAKMGFTSNLTYQDRNQGVKNTFTKGLSSFPLGDAYDQNGKINHEYITGQYSPLGDFIEDQYVNNTRSTYLNVSGYLELSPIKDFTFTSRINGTLSDSRQGQYWGDQCNANRPSYAGSPHAAITNKNAWNYTWENILSYNTTIAKDHNIGGSVITSWNKNQNDSSLAAASGQMVDRWSFWRLASGASQHVESDFAQTQKMSFAVRFNYSYKGKYLFTFSNRWDGVSQFSAGHKWDSFPAGAIAWRISDEPFMNVAKNWLNNLKLRVGYGITGNSGRSEERRVG
;
A
#
# COMPACT_ATOMS: atom_id res chain seq x y z
N LYS A 1 23.74 -12.72 30.64
CA LYS A 1 24.30 -12.70 29.28
C LYS A 1 24.82 -14.08 28.88
N GLY A 2 24.59 -14.50 27.64
CA GLY A 2 25.00 -15.82 27.14
C GLY A 2 24.16 -17.00 27.65
N THR A 3 22.90 -16.78 27.99
CA THR A 3 21.87 -17.77 28.30
C THR A 3 20.57 -17.34 27.65
N THR A 4 19.58 -18.23 27.55
CA THR A 4 18.22 -17.93 27.11
C THR A 4 17.28 -17.61 28.27
N ILE A 5 17.80 -17.51 29.50
CA ILE A 5 17.01 -17.22 30.70
C ILE A 5 16.83 -15.72 30.82
N GLY A 6 15.58 -15.26 30.86
CA GLY A 6 15.21 -13.86 31.00
C GLY A 6 13.88 -13.70 31.74
N THR A 7 13.58 -12.48 32.16
CA THR A 7 12.33 -12.07 32.77
C THR A 7 11.96 -10.67 32.31
N VAL A 8 10.71 -10.29 32.49
CA VAL A 8 10.22 -8.91 32.25
C VAL A 8 9.84 -8.28 33.59
N THR A 9 9.89 -6.95 33.68
CA THR A 9 9.42 -6.22 34.85
C THR A 9 7.89 -6.20 34.90
N ASP A 10 7.33 -6.16 36.12
CA ASP A 10 5.93 -5.80 36.34
C ASP A 10 5.67 -4.27 36.12
N PHE A 11 4.44 -3.82 36.32
CA PHE A 11 4.06 -2.40 36.16
C PHE A 11 4.74 -1.46 37.15
N ASP A 12 5.22 -1.97 38.30
CA ASP A 12 5.94 -1.22 39.32
C ASP A 12 7.45 -1.24 39.09
N GLY A 13 7.92 -1.94 38.04
CA GLY A 13 9.32 -2.08 37.67
C GLY A 13 10.07 -3.16 38.46
N ASN A 14 9.38 -4.04 39.21
CA ASN A 14 10.00 -5.14 39.91
C ASN A 14 10.23 -6.35 38.99
N TYR A 15 11.32 -7.06 39.21
CA TYR A 15 11.64 -8.28 38.47
C TYR A 15 12.29 -9.32 39.40
N THR A 16 12.10 -10.57 39.03
CA THR A 16 12.78 -11.72 39.69
C THR A 16 13.40 -12.59 38.62
N LEU A 17 14.67 -12.94 38.79
CA LEU A 17 15.42 -13.75 37.84
C LEU A 17 16.32 -14.72 38.55
N GLU A 18 16.18 -16.02 38.27
CA GLU A 18 17.14 -17.04 38.75
C GLU A 18 18.34 -17.08 37.81
N VAL A 19 19.52 -16.84 38.39
CA VAL A 19 20.77 -16.76 37.65
C VAL A 19 21.51 -18.08 37.76
N PRO A 20 21.85 -18.77 36.64
CA PRO A 20 22.61 -20.01 36.67
C PRO A 20 24.02 -19.83 37.26
N SER A 21 24.51 -20.84 37.98
CA SER A 21 25.86 -20.84 38.51
C SER A 21 26.91 -20.59 37.42
N GLY A 22 27.84 -19.69 37.70
CA GLY A 22 28.93 -19.32 36.77
C GLY A 22 28.57 -18.23 35.77
N LYS A 23 27.36 -17.67 35.81
CA LYS A 23 26.94 -16.48 35.03
C LYS A 23 26.80 -15.31 35.99
N ASN A 24 27.47 -14.21 35.70
CA ASN A 24 27.52 -13.05 36.58
C ASN A 24 27.19 -11.70 35.85
N ILE A 25 26.76 -11.74 34.61
CA ILE A 25 26.37 -10.52 33.86
C ILE A 25 24.89 -10.56 33.56
N LEU A 26 24.17 -9.56 34.07
CA LEU A 26 22.80 -9.27 33.74
C LEU A 26 22.76 -8.22 32.61
N GLU A 27 22.08 -8.52 31.52
CA GLU A 27 21.82 -7.61 30.39
C GLU A 27 20.38 -7.09 30.47
N ILE A 28 20.22 -5.79 30.53
CA ILE A 28 18.94 -5.13 30.69
C ILE A 28 18.71 -4.27 29.47
N SER A 29 17.58 -4.48 28.78
CA SER A 29 17.16 -3.69 27.63
C SER A 29 15.72 -3.22 27.81
N TYR A 30 15.44 -1.99 27.36
CA TYR A 30 14.11 -1.44 27.30
C TYR A 30 14.02 -0.48 26.11
N ILE A 31 12.88 -0.43 25.43
CA ILE A 31 12.69 0.42 24.24
C ILE A 31 12.91 1.89 24.62
N GLY A 32 13.80 2.57 23.91
CA GLY A 32 14.16 3.96 24.17
C GLY A 32 15.22 4.19 25.25
N TYR A 33 15.82 3.12 25.78
CA TYR A 33 16.91 3.19 26.76
C TYR A 33 18.13 2.41 26.29
N LYS A 34 19.33 2.86 26.70
CA LYS A 34 20.57 2.15 26.40
C LYS A 34 20.58 0.80 27.10
N THR A 35 20.89 -0.25 26.35
CA THR A 35 21.13 -1.57 26.93
C THR A 35 22.26 -1.47 27.95
N LYS A 36 22.01 -1.94 29.17
CA LYS A 36 22.95 -1.86 30.29
C LYS A 36 23.35 -3.27 30.70
N GLU A 37 24.67 -3.47 30.85
CA GLU A 37 25.22 -4.70 31.42
C GLU A 37 25.67 -4.41 32.84
N ILE A 38 25.26 -5.27 33.79
CA ILE A 38 25.61 -5.15 35.20
C ILE A 38 26.22 -6.48 35.67
N THR A 39 27.35 -6.41 36.31
CA THR A 39 27.94 -7.60 36.96
C THR A 39 27.18 -7.88 38.24
N ILE A 40 26.62 -9.07 38.36
CA ILE A 40 25.95 -9.57 39.56
C ILE A 40 27.02 -9.94 40.59
N GLY A 41 27.06 -9.17 41.66
CA GLY A 41 27.89 -9.51 42.84
C GLY A 41 27.13 -10.44 43.79
N ASN A 42 27.45 -10.38 45.07
CA ASN A 42 26.80 -11.17 46.12
C ASN A 42 25.44 -10.60 46.58
N ASN A 43 24.94 -9.55 45.92
CA ASN A 43 23.69 -8.89 46.30
C ASN A 43 22.49 -9.59 45.64
N SER A 44 21.52 -9.94 46.45
CA SER A 44 20.23 -10.50 45.96
C SER A 44 19.25 -9.43 45.47
N LEU A 45 19.49 -8.15 45.79
CA LEU A 45 18.68 -7.02 45.32
C LEU A 45 19.53 -6.08 44.46
N ILE A 46 19.15 -5.87 43.22
CA ILE A 46 19.86 -5.02 42.27
C ILE A 46 18.88 -4.01 41.71
N ASN A 47 19.02 -2.75 42.14
CA ASN A 47 18.24 -1.63 41.58
C ASN A 47 18.97 -1.05 40.38
N ILE A 48 18.26 -0.92 39.26
CA ILE A 48 18.83 -0.53 38.00
C ILE A 48 18.18 0.77 37.52
N LYS A 49 19.00 1.79 37.32
CA LYS A 49 18.60 3.00 36.63
C LYS A 49 19.06 2.96 35.19
N MET A 50 18.14 2.93 34.26
CA MET A 50 18.43 2.97 32.83
C MET A 50 18.60 4.42 32.36
N GLU A 51 19.49 4.63 31.40
CA GLU A 51 19.71 5.92 30.77
C GLU A 51 18.94 5.95 29.44
N PRO A 52 18.21 7.01 29.14
CA PRO A 52 17.57 7.15 27.83
C PRO A 52 18.57 6.97 26.71
N ASP A 53 18.22 6.21 25.70
CA ASP A 53 19.05 6.07 24.51
C ASP A 53 18.90 7.32 23.65
N THR A 54 19.86 8.24 23.82
CA THR A 54 19.91 9.46 23.03
C THR A 54 20.29 9.19 21.56
N GLN A 55 20.66 7.96 21.19
CA GLN A 55 20.86 7.58 19.78
C GLN A 55 19.55 7.54 18.99
N ALA A 56 18.38 7.42 19.62
CA ALA A 56 17.10 7.64 18.97
C ALA A 56 16.95 9.07 18.36
N LEU A 57 17.79 10.02 18.77
CA LEU A 57 17.86 11.37 18.22
C LEU A 57 18.74 11.46 16.94
N ASP A 58 19.54 10.45 16.65
CA ASP A 58 20.39 10.38 15.46
C ASP A 58 19.75 9.54 14.33
N GLU A 59 18.45 9.19 14.46
CA GLU A 59 17.69 8.53 13.39
C GLU A 59 17.79 9.35 12.10
N VAL A 60 18.24 8.70 11.04
CA VAL A 60 18.41 9.30 9.72
C VAL A 60 17.15 9.03 8.90
N VAL A 61 16.61 10.08 8.31
CA VAL A 61 15.43 10.00 7.45
C VAL A 61 15.84 10.32 6.01
N VAL A 62 15.33 9.56 5.07
CA VAL A 62 15.51 9.84 3.64
C VAL A 62 14.55 10.97 3.25
N ILE A 63 15.10 12.07 2.73
CA ILE A 63 14.30 13.19 2.23
C ILE A 63 14.79 13.56 0.83
N GLY A 64 13.93 13.27 -0.14
CA GLY A 64 14.27 13.59 -1.52
C GLY A 64 15.54 12.85 -1.96
N TYR A 65 16.53 13.62 -2.30
CA TYR A 65 17.79 13.12 -2.86
C TYR A 65 18.94 13.06 -1.84
N GLY A 66 18.62 12.92 -0.55
CA GLY A 66 19.63 12.82 0.49
C GLY A 66 19.06 12.32 1.82
N THR A 67 19.96 12.02 2.74
CA THR A 67 19.64 11.63 4.09
C THR A 67 19.91 12.77 5.06
N VAL A 68 19.00 13.01 6.01
CA VAL A 68 19.13 14.04 7.04
C VAL A 68 18.79 13.44 8.39
N LYS A 69 19.51 13.83 9.44
CA LYS A 69 19.14 13.42 10.79
C LYS A 69 17.72 13.91 11.12
N LYS A 70 16.86 13.06 11.65
CA LYS A 70 15.47 13.38 12.00
C LYS A 70 15.36 14.64 12.84
N ARG A 71 16.31 14.84 13.74
CA ARG A 71 16.41 16.03 14.57
C ARG A 71 16.64 17.33 13.77
N ASP A 72 17.28 17.26 12.61
CA ASP A 72 17.66 18.42 11.78
C ASP A 72 16.62 18.73 10.68
N LEU A 73 15.52 17.96 10.64
CA LEU A 73 14.43 18.22 9.69
C LEU A 73 13.74 19.55 9.95
N THR A 74 13.58 20.36 8.92
CA THR A 74 12.78 21.59 8.94
C THR A 74 11.31 21.34 8.61
N GLY A 75 10.99 20.21 7.95
CA GLY A 75 9.63 19.81 7.57
C GLY A 75 8.98 18.79 8.50
N ALA A 76 7.66 18.57 8.35
CA ALA A 76 6.90 17.58 9.09
C ALA A 76 7.03 16.20 8.42
N VAL A 77 7.75 15.28 9.06
CA VAL A 77 7.94 13.91 8.60
C VAL A 77 7.48 12.94 9.69
N ALA A 78 6.75 11.90 9.30
CA ALA A 78 6.47 10.76 10.14
C ALA A 78 7.24 9.55 9.60
N SER A 79 7.92 8.85 10.48
CA SER A 79 8.74 7.68 10.14
C SER A 79 8.21 6.45 10.88
N MET A 80 8.13 5.34 10.16
CA MET A 80 7.75 4.02 10.66
C MET A 80 8.85 3.03 10.30
N LYS A 81 9.19 2.14 11.21
CA LYS A 81 10.19 1.08 11.00
C LYS A 81 9.54 -0.21 10.53
N ASN A 82 10.36 -1.17 10.09
CA ASN A 82 9.91 -2.49 9.67
C ASN A 82 9.02 -3.17 10.72
N GLU A 83 9.37 -3.08 11.99
CA GLU A 83 8.62 -3.68 13.10
C GLU A 83 7.18 -3.17 13.15
N ASP A 84 6.97 -1.87 12.92
CA ASP A 84 5.65 -1.27 12.89
C ASP A 84 4.83 -1.69 11.65
N VAL A 85 5.49 -1.89 10.52
CA VAL A 85 4.86 -2.27 9.24
C VAL A 85 4.45 -3.74 9.24
N THR A 86 5.22 -4.63 9.89
CA THR A 86 5.00 -6.07 9.85
C THR A 86 4.05 -6.61 10.94
N VAL A 87 3.58 -5.76 11.87
CA VAL A 87 2.59 -6.16 12.88
C VAL A 87 1.29 -6.69 12.27
N ALA A 88 0.81 -6.05 11.20
CA ALA A 88 -0.38 -6.51 10.50
C ALA A 88 0.00 -7.53 9.42
N PRO A 89 -0.59 -8.72 9.41
CA PRO A 89 -0.30 -9.77 8.44
C PRO A 89 -1.01 -9.52 7.11
N THR A 90 -0.71 -8.41 6.46
CA THR A 90 -1.28 -8.04 5.16
C THR A 90 -0.21 -8.10 4.07
N SER A 91 -0.63 -8.36 2.83
CA SER A 91 0.24 -8.25 1.64
C SER A 91 0.37 -6.80 1.15
N ASN A 92 -0.47 -5.88 1.66
CA ASN A 92 -0.49 -4.48 1.28
C ASN A 92 0.18 -3.60 2.35
N VAL A 93 1.29 -2.97 1.98
CA VAL A 93 2.07 -2.08 2.86
C VAL A 93 1.21 -0.97 3.46
N MET A 94 0.29 -0.40 2.69
CA MET A 94 -0.53 0.72 3.16
C MET A 94 -1.60 0.29 4.17
N GLU A 95 -2.18 -0.89 4.01
CA GLU A 95 -3.08 -1.47 5.04
C GLU A 95 -2.36 -1.63 6.39
N ALA A 96 -1.09 -2.05 6.35
CA ALA A 96 -0.28 -2.18 7.56
C ALA A 96 -0.03 -0.84 8.29
N LEU A 97 -0.16 0.29 7.60
CA LEU A 97 0.05 1.64 8.14
C LEU A 97 -1.25 2.33 8.58
N GLN A 98 -2.40 1.71 8.35
CA GLN A 98 -3.70 2.27 8.71
C GLN A 98 -3.77 2.63 10.20
N GLY A 99 -4.18 3.87 10.52
CA GLY A 99 -4.29 4.39 11.89
C GLY A 99 -2.97 4.71 12.59
N LYS A 100 -1.80 4.42 11.99
CA LYS A 100 -0.48 4.62 12.61
C LYS A 100 0.17 5.97 12.29
N ILE A 101 -0.28 6.64 11.24
CA ILE A 101 0.32 7.90 10.77
C ILE A 101 -0.70 9.03 10.89
N ALA A 102 -0.47 9.96 11.81
CA ALA A 102 -1.36 11.11 12.01
C ALA A 102 -1.52 11.93 10.72
N GLY A 103 -2.78 12.21 10.32
CA GLY A 103 -3.12 12.97 9.11
C GLY A 103 -3.01 12.17 7.80
N MET A 104 -2.84 10.86 7.87
CA MET A 104 -2.95 9.93 6.75
C MET A 104 -4.19 9.08 6.93
N ASP A 105 -5.10 9.17 5.98
CA ASP A 105 -6.31 8.37 5.94
C ASP A 105 -6.16 7.27 4.90
N ILE A 106 -6.33 6.03 5.32
CA ILE A 106 -6.19 4.82 4.50
C ILE A 106 -7.49 4.05 4.61
N VAL A 107 -8.21 3.95 3.51
CA VAL A 107 -9.51 3.28 3.45
C VAL A 107 -9.50 2.18 2.40
N LYS A 108 -9.88 0.98 2.80
CA LYS A 108 -10.20 -0.12 1.89
C LYS A 108 -11.67 0.00 1.51
N SER A 109 -11.96 0.24 0.24
CA SER A 109 -13.31 0.52 -0.24
C SER A 109 -14.19 -0.72 -0.34
N SER A 110 -13.59 -1.91 -0.42
CA SER A 110 -14.29 -3.19 -0.44
C SER A 110 -13.51 -4.26 0.32
N GLY A 111 -14.16 -5.41 0.57
CA GLY A 111 -13.52 -6.59 1.14
C GLY A 111 -12.79 -7.48 0.12
N GLN A 112 -12.70 -7.06 -1.14
CA GLN A 112 -12.08 -7.88 -2.20
C GLN A 112 -10.59 -8.04 -1.99
N VAL A 113 -10.10 -9.23 -2.28
CA VAL A 113 -8.69 -9.58 -2.18
C VAL A 113 -7.84 -8.80 -3.19
N GLY A 114 -6.69 -8.29 -2.76
CA GLY A 114 -5.74 -7.59 -3.63
C GLY A 114 -6.28 -6.29 -4.24
N GLU A 115 -7.35 -5.69 -3.68
CA GLU A 115 -7.80 -4.35 -4.08
C GLU A 115 -6.89 -3.29 -3.45
N ASP A 116 -6.59 -2.25 -4.25
CA ASP A 116 -5.83 -1.11 -3.76
C ASP A 116 -6.64 -0.32 -2.72
N VAL A 117 -5.94 0.27 -1.77
CA VAL A 117 -6.54 1.14 -0.76
C VAL A 117 -6.55 2.59 -1.25
N SER A 118 -7.59 3.35 -0.88
CA SER A 118 -7.61 4.80 -1.05
C SER A 118 -6.76 5.46 0.02
N ILE A 119 -5.84 6.33 -0.39
CA ILE A 119 -4.89 6.98 0.52
C ILE A 119 -5.00 8.48 0.37
N LEU A 120 -5.32 9.15 1.48
CA LEU A 120 -5.37 10.60 1.53
C LEU A 120 -4.41 11.12 2.60
N LEU A 121 -3.66 12.15 2.26
CA LEU A 121 -2.75 12.82 3.18
C LEU A 121 -3.19 14.27 3.41
N ARG A 122 -3.67 14.55 4.64
CA ARG A 122 -4.25 15.85 5.03
C ARG A 122 -5.47 16.26 4.19
N GLY A 123 -6.29 15.29 3.79
CA GLY A 123 -7.55 15.49 3.08
C GLY A 123 -7.42 15.61 1.57
N SER A 124 -8.56 15.75 0.89
CA SER A 124 -8.67 15.90 -0.56
C SER A 124 -8.34 17.32 -0.99
N ARG A 125 -7.55 17.47 -2.05
CA ARG A 125 -7.13 18.76 -2.62
C ARG A 125 -7.70 19.02 -4.00
N SER A 126 -8.12 17.97 -4.70
CA SER A 126 -8.66 18.07 -6.06
C SER A 126 -9.96 17.30 -6.16
N ILE A 127 -10.96 17.90 -6.82
CA ILE A 127 -12.24 17.25 -7.12
C ILE A 127 -12.10 16.34 -8.36
N TYR A 128 -11.21 16.68 -9.27
CA TYR A 128 -11.08 16.00 -10.57
C TYR A 128 -9.75 15.29 -10.78
N GLY A 129 -8.69 15.65 -10.05
CA GLY A 129 -7.38 15.02 -10.12
C GLY A 129 -7.20 13.94 -9.07
N SER A 130 -6.15 13.12 -9.21
CA SER A 130 -5.75 12.19 -8.15
C SER A 130 -5.41 12.95 -6.86
N ASN A 131 -5.86 12.43 -5.73
CA ASN A 131 -5.50 12.90 -4.40
C ASN A 131 -4.50 11.98 -3.70
N GLU A 132 -4.04 10.93 -4.38
CA GLU A 132 -3.06 9.99 -3.84
C GLU A 132 -1.68 10.63 -3.69
N PRO A 133 -0.94 10.30 -2.62
CA PRO A 133 0.43 10.74 -2.45
C PRO A 133 1.36 10.10 -3.48
N LEU A 134 2.48 10.74 -3.76
CA LEU A 134 3.56 10.16 -4.55
C LEU A 134 4.30 9.10 -3.74
N PHE A 135 4.47 7.91 -4.29
CA PHE A 135 5.29 6.86 -3.70
C PHE A 135 6.69 6.87 -4.30
N ILE A 136 7.68 6.88 -3.42
CA ILE A 136 9.11 6.79 -3.77
C ILE A 136 9.66 5.51 -3.14
N ILE A 137 10.15 4.59 -3.95
CA ILE A 137 10.72 3.32 -3.50
C ILE A 137 12.21 3.34 -3.81
N ASP A 138 13.04 3.24 -2.77
CA ASP A 138 14.51 3.34 -2.88
C ASP A 138 14.97 4.57 -3.66
N GLY A 139 14.24 5.69 -3.50
CA GLY A 139 14.53 6.99 -4.11
C GLY A 139 13.93 7.21 -5.49
N ILE A 140 13.10 6.32 -6.03
CA ILE A 140 12.52 6.36 -7.38
C ILE A 140 11.00 6.25 -7.30
N PRO A 141 10.23 7.02 -8.12
CA PRO A 141 8.79 6.86 -8.20
C PRO A 141 8.39 5.41 -8.57
N GLY A 142 7.46 4.83 -7.81
CA GLY A 142 7.01 3.44 -7.99
C GLY A 142 5.67 3.16 -7.33
N SER A 143 5.19 1.91 -7.42
CA SER A 143 3.95 1.46 -6.78
C SER A 143 4.24 0.70 -5.49
N TYR A 144 3.60 1.10 -4.40
CA TYR A 144 3.69 0.42 -3.10
C TYR A 144 3.16 -1.02 -3.16
N SER A 145 2.17 -1.30 -4.03
CA SER A 145 1.57 -2.63 -4.17
C SER A 145 2.55 -3.69 -4.67
N GLN A 146 3.70 -3.27 -5.23
CA GLN A 146 4.75 -4.17 -5.72
C GLN A 146 5.84 -4.46 -4.68
N VAL A 147 5.77 -3.83 -3.51
CA VAL A 147 6.74 -4.05 -2.42
C VAL A 147 6.18 -5.08 -1.43
N ASN A 148 7.00 -6.06 -1.07
CA ASN A 148 6.66 -6.97 0.02
C ASN A 148 6.88 -6.26 1.37
N PRO A 149 5.88 -6.19 2.28
CA PRO A 149 6.04 -5.58 3.60
C PRO A 149 7.25 -6.11 4.39
N SER A 150 7.61 -7.39 4.24
CA SER A 150 8.77 -7.98 4.92
C SER A 150 10.12 -7.45 4.42
N ASP A 151 10.17 -6.87 3.22
CA ASP A 151 11.39 -6.28 2.63
C ASP A 151 11.60 -4.82 2.99
N ILE A 152 10.68 -4.19 3.71
CA ILE A 152 10.75 -2.78 4.07
C ILE A 152 11.68 -2.60 5.27
N GLU A 153 12.56 -1.61 5.22
CA GLU A 153 13.36 -1.12 6.34
C GLU A 153 12.65 0.03 7.07
N SER A 154 12.14 1.02 6.29
CA SER A 154 11.39 2.15 6.83
C SER A 154 10.39 2.72 5.83
N VAL A 155 9.37 3.41 6.36
CA VAL A 155 8.44 4.24 5.60
C VAL A 155 8.44 5.64 6.18
N ASP A 156 8.79 6.63 5.36
CA ASP A 156 8.84 8.04 5.72
C ASP A 156 7.78 8.82 4.97
N VAL A 157 6.94 9.58 5.68
CA VAL A 157 5.83 10.32 5.08
C VAL A 157 6.06 11.82 5.21
N LEU A 158 6.27 12.48 4.06
CA LEU A 158 6.45 13.93 3.95
C LEU A 158 5.08 14.60 3.79
N LYS A 159 4.73 15.46 4.77
CA LYS A 159 3.35 15.97 4.89
C LYS A 159 3.18 17.44 4.51
N ASP A 160 4.25 18.22 4.44
CA ASP A 160 4.18 19.64 4.17
C ASP A 160 4.87 20.05 2.86
N ALA A 161 4.45 21.19 2.31
CA ALA A 161 4.95 21.69 1.03
C ALA A 161 6.46 21.96 1.05
N SER A 162 7.03 22.34 2.20
CA SER A 162 8.48 22.60 2.30
C SER A 162 9.32 21.32 2.19
N SER A 163 8.77 20.17 2.59
CA SER A 163 9.43 18.87 2.41
C SER A 163 9.16 18.24 1.04
N THR A 164 7.98 18.49 0.46
CA THR A 164 7.55 17.83 -0.78
C THR A 164 7.89 18.60 -2.06
N ALA A 165 8.21 19.91 -1.95
CA ALA A 165 8.54 20.75 -3.12
C ALA A 165 9.72 20.25 -3.95
N ILE A 166 10.65 19.50 -3.36
CA ILE A 166 11.76 18.88 -4.08
C ILE A 166 11.29 17.86 -5.13
N TYR A 167 10.05 17.33 -4.97
CA TYR A 167 9.38 16.46 -5.94
C TYR A 167 8.50 17.22 -6.94
N GLY A 168 8.44 18.56 -6.82
CA GLY A 168 7.82 19.49 -7.78
C GLY A 168 6.38 19.19 -8.09
N SER A 169 6.08 19.02 -9.38
CA SER A 169 4.74 18.77 -9.91
C SER A 169 4.10 17.44 -9.48
N ALA A 170 4.84 16.55 -8.84
CA ALA A 170 4.31 15.28 -8.34
C ALA A 170 4.11 15.29 -6.80
N GLY A 171 4.60 16.32 -6.09
CA GLY A 171 4.60 16.38 -4.63
C GLY A 171 3.37 17.02 -3.98
N ALA A 172 2.35 17.43 -4.74
CA ALA A 172 1.21 18.20 -4.23
C ALA A 172 0.43 17.48 -3.13
N ASN A 173 0.20 16.18 -3.28
CA ASN A 173 -0.61 15.38 -2.35
C ASN A 173 0.20 14.75 -1.22
N GLY A 174 1.48 15.16 -1.05
CA GLY A 174 2.41 14.54 -0.14
C GLY A 174 3.26 13.45 -0.79
N VAL A 175 4.24 12.95 -0.06
CA VAL A 175 5.16 11.92 -0.55
C VAL A 175 5.34 10.84 0.51
N VAL A 176 5.24 9.59 0.10
CA VAL A 176 5.53 8.41 0.93
C VAL A 176 6.80 7.77 0.38
N ILE A 177 7.85 7.74 1.20
CA ILE A 177 9.14 7.18 0.84
C ILE A 177 9.24 5.81 1.52
N ILE A 178 9.41 4.77 0.73
CA ILE A 178 9.62 3.40 1.18
C ILE A 178 11.09 3.05 0.93
N THR A 179 11.80 2.78 2.01
CA THR A 179 13.18 2.29 1.95
C THR A 179 13.17 0.80 2.19
N THR A 180 13.80 0.03 1.30
CA THR A 180 13.86 -1.42 1.43
C THR A 180 15.16 -1.88 2.08
N LYS A 181 15.12 -3.08 2.66
CA LYS A 181 16.26 -3.72 3.31
C LYS A 181 17.43 -3.87 2.33
N ARG A 182 18.62 -3.62 2.83
CA ARG A 182 19.87 -3.78 2.11
C ARG A 182 20.79 -4.77 2.80
N GLY A 183 21.80 -5.25 2.09
CA GLY A 183 22.84 -6.09 2.66
C GLY A 183 23.57 -5.37 3.79
N LYS A 184 23.92 -6.12 4.84
CA LYS A 184 24.72 -5.64 5.97
C LYS A 184 26.06 -6.37 5.96
N GLU A 185 27.11 -5.70 6.43
CA GLU A 185 28.41 -6.32 6.63
C GLU A 185 28.31 -7.40 7.71
N GLY A 186 28.96 -8.53 7.50
CA GLY A 186 29.02 -9.64 8.43
C GLY A 186 28.61 -10.96 7.80
N LYS A 187 28.47 -11.99 8.66
CA LYS A 187 28.02 -13.33 8.25
C LYS A 187 26.61 -13.26 7.67
N ALA A 188 26.35 -14.10 6.69
CA ALA A 188 25.04 -14.22 6.10
C ALA A 188 23.98 -14.58 7.16
N THR A 189 22.94 -13.75 7.25
CA THR A 189 21.78 -13.98 8.11
C THR A 189 20.63 -14.41 7.22
N VAL A 190 20.01 -15.52 7.56
CA VAL A 190 18.83 -16.06 6.87
C VAL A 190 17.62 -15.83 7.76
N ASN A 191 16.57 -15.20 7.22
CA ASN A 191 15.31 -15.03 7.93
C ASN A 191 14.22 -15.74 7.13
N PHE A 192 13.39 -16.51 7.83
CA PHE A 192 12.21 -17.16 7.29
C PHE A 192 11.00 -16.76 8.12
N ASP A 193 10.00 -16.20 7.48
CA ASP A 193 8.73 -15.81 8.09
C ASP A 193 7.59 -16.60 7.43
N ALA A 194 6.74 -17.20 8.24
CA ALA A 194 5.55 -17.91 7.80
C ALA A 194 4.33 -17.43 8.59
N TYR A 195 3.24 -17.17 7.89
CA TYR A 195 1.97 -16.78 8.48
C TYR A 195 0.82 -17.53 7.81
N TYR A 196 -0.12 -17.98 8.64
CA TYR A 196 -1.39 -18.54 8.19
C TYR A 196 -2.52 -17.94 9.04
N GLY A 197 -3.51 -17.34 8.39
CA GLY A 197 -4.61 -16.66 9.05
C GLY A 197 -5.97 -17.02 8.47
N PHE A 198 -6.98 -16.88 9.31
CA PHE A 198 -8.39 -17.05 8.96
C PHE A 198 -9.12 -15.74 9.22
N SER A 199 -10.04 -15.38 8.32
CA SER A 199 -10.93 -14.25 8.48
C SER A 199 -12.35 -14.70 8.19
N GLY A 200 -13.27 -14.33 9.07
CA GLY A 200 -14.70 -14.57 8.90
C GLY A 200 -15.44 -13.32 8.49
N SER A 201 -16.70 -13.50 8.11
CA SER A 201 -17.62 -12.38 7.93
C SER A 201 -17.79 -11.66 9.27
N PRO A 202 -17.70 -10.32 9.33
CA PRO A 202 -18.15 -9.59 10.51
C PRO A 202 -19.64 -9.83 10.73
N ASN A 203 -20.13 -9.61 11.96
CA ASN A 203 -21.56 -9.71 12.27
C ASN A 203 -22.35 -8.69 11.43
N TYR A 204 -22.76 -9.10 10.24
CA TYR A 204 -23.76 -8.36 9.46
C TYR A 204 -25.14 -8.62 10.06
N LYS A 205 -26.01 -7.63 9.94
CA LYS A 205 -27.44 -7.89 10.12
C LYS A 205 -27.86 -8.84 9.02
N HIS A 206 -28.49 -9.94 9.42
CA HIS A 206 -29.13 -10.87 8.51
C HIS A 206 -30.16 -10.15 7.62
N GLY A 207 -30.43 -10.69 6.44
CA GLY A 207 -31.56 -10.27 5.65
C GLY A 207 -32.87 -10.52 6.41
N MET A 208 -33.89 -9.72 6.16
CA MET A 208 -35.21 -10.01 6.75
C MET A 208 -35.74 -11.33 6.22
N VAL A 209 -36.02 -12.26 7.09
CA VAL A 209 -36.63 -13.58 6.78
C VAL A 209 -37.77 -13.87 7.77
N GLY A 210 -38.63 -14.84 7.47
CA GLY A 210 -39.68 -15.24 8.36
C GLY A 210 -40.73 -14.16 8.62
N ASP A 211 -41.25 -14.15 9.87
CA ASP A 211 -42.31 -13.24 10.29
C ASP A 211 -41.90 -11.74 10.19
N GLU A 212 -40.64 -11.42 10.38
CA GLU A 212 -40.16 -10.05 10.28
C GLU A 212 -40.37 -9.52 8.84
N TRP A 213 -39.98 -10.30 7.84
CA TRP A 213 -40.17 -9.95 6.45
C TRP A 213 -41.66 -9.89 6.08
N VAL A 214 -42.48 -10.87 6.51
CA VAL A 214 -43.91 -10.88 6.26
C VAL A 214 -44.59 -9.65 6.84
N ASN A 215 -44.29 -9.30 8.09
CA ASN A 215 -44.84 -8.11 8.73
C ASN A 215 -44.46 -6.83 7.98
N TYR A 216 -43.22 -6.72 7.55
CA TYR A 216 -42.78 -5.59 6.73
C TYR A 216 -43.58 -5.50 5.41
N GLN A 217 -43.77 -6.62 4.71
CA GLN A 217 -44.57 -6.68 3.47
C GLN A 217 -46.03 -6.33 3.70
N ARG A 218 -46.63 -6.79 4.81
CA ARG A 218 -48.00 -6.45 5.17
C ARG A 218 -48.21 -4.97 5.44
N GLU A 219 -47.28 -4.34 6.14
CA GLU A 219 -47.29 -2.88 6.34
C GLU A 219 -47.13 -2.11 5.02
N ALA A 220 -46.22 -2.56 4.17
CA ALA A 220 -46.04 -1.96 2.84
C ALA A 220 -47.29 -2.11 1.96
N TYR A 221 -47.94 -3.28 2.01
CA TYR A 221 -49.21 -3.53 1.30
C TYR A 221 -50.32 -2.58 1.78
N LYS A 222 -50.50 -2.46 3.12
CA LYS A 222 -51.48 -1.55 3.73
C LYS A 222 -51.22 -0.10 3.33
N TYR A 223 -49.95 0.35 3.36
CA TYR A 223 -49.61 1.69 2.95
C TYR A 223 -50.02 1.97 1.47
N LYS A 224 -49.83 0.98 0.58
CA LYS A 224 -50.13 1.09 -0.83
C LYS A 224 -51.63 1.00 -1.13
N ASN A 225 -52.32 0.10 -0.43
CA ASN A 225 -53.72 -0.27 -0.78
C ASN A 225 -54.78 0.24 0.19
N GLY A 226 -54.37 0.85 1.32
CA GLY A 226 -55.25 1.45 2.33
C GLY A 226 -55.68 0.46 3.42
N ASP A 227 -55.55 -0.87 3.21
CA ASP A 227 -55.90 -1.91 4.18
C ASP A 227 -54.93 -3.09 4.11
N TYR A 228 -54.90 -3.94 5.13
CA TYR A 228 -54.08 -5.15 5.15
C TYR A 228 -54.56 -6.20 4.12
N PRO A 229 -53.65 -7.04 3.61
CA PRO A 229 -54.02 -8.14 2.73
C PRO A 229 -54.92 -9.13 3.47
N SER A 230 -55.94 -9.68 2.77
CA SER A 230 -56.89 -10.65 3.34
C SER A 230 -56.22 -11.95 3.78
N ASP A 231 -55.20 -12.37 3.05
CA ASP A 231 -54.41 -13.59 3.25
C ASP A 231 -53.04 -13.48 2.57
N MET A 232 -52.23 -14.52 2.63
CA MET A 232 -50.89 -14.56 2.03
C MET A 232 -50.93 -14.56 0.50
N SER A 233 -51.96 -15.14 -0.10
CA SER A 233 -52.13 -15.11 -1.57
C SER A 233 -52.36 -13.69 -2.08
N ALA A 234 -53.18 -12.91 -1.35
CA ALA A 234 -53.38 -11.48 -1.64
C ALA A 234 -52.10 -10.67 -1.42
N LEU A 235 -51.31 -11.01 -0.40
CA LEU A 235 -50.04 -10.34 -0.14
C LEU A 235 -49.00 -10.56 -1.26
N PHE A 236 -48.83 -11.81 -1.68
CA PHE A 236 -47.81 -12.17 -2.67
C PHE A 236 -48.25 -12.01 -4.11
N GLY A 237 -49.55 -12.13 -4.40
CA GLY A 237 -50.08 -12.03 -5.77
C GLY A 237 -49.61 -13.14 -6.73
N ASN A 238 -48.95 -14.16 -6.20
CA ASN A 238 -48.40 -15.31 -6.93
C ASN A 238 -48.50 -16.61 -6.10
N GLN A 239 -49.02 -17.65 -6.74
CA GLN A 239 -49.23 -18.93 -6.05
C GLN A 239 -47.93 -19.62 -5.61
N ASP A 240 -46.89 -19.58 -6.46
CA ASP A 240 -45.59 -20.19 -6.15
C ASP A 240 -44.97 -19.55 -4.90
N TYR A 241 -45.14 -18.23 -4.69
CA TYR A 241 -44.66 -17.52 -3.52
C TYR A 241 -45.44 -17.96 -2.25
N THR A 242 -46.75 -18.12 -2.41
CA THR A 242 -47.61 -18.59 -1.34
C THR A 242 -47.26 -20.04 -0.94
N ASP A 243 -46.98 -20.90 -1.90
CA ASP A 243 -46.60 -22.30 -1.69
C ASP A 243 -45.20 -22.38 -1.02
N ALA A 244 -44.24 -21.58 -1.46
CA ALA A 244 -42.92 -21.50 -0.82
C ALA A 244 -43.00 -21.00 0.62
N TYR A 245 -43.85 -20.02 0.91
CA TYR A 245 -44.13 -19.55 2.26
C TYR A 245 -44.73 -20.66 3.13
N ASN A 246 -45.78 -21.33 2.63
CA ASN A 246 -46.44 -22.41 3.36
C ASN A 246 -45.50 -23.61 3.60
N ALA A 247 -44.55 -23.84 2.70
CA ALA A 247 -43.54 -24.88 2.85
C ALA A 247 -42.34 -24.44 3.73
N GLY A 248 -42.30 -23.18 4.21
CA GLY A 248 -41.23 -22.66 5.03
C GLY A 248 -39.88 -22.53 4.33
N LYS A 249 -39.87 -22.31 3.00
CA LYS A 249 -38.67 -22.27 2.18
C LYS A 249 -37.98 -20.87 2.26
N TRP A 250 -37.55 -20.51 3.44
CA TRP A 250 -36.84 -19.24 3.67
C TRP A 250 -35.38 -19.34 3.30
N ILE A 251 -34.85 -18.25 2.67
CA ILE A 251 -33.45 -18.14 2.27
C ILE A 251 -32.87 -16.88 2.89
N ASP A 252 -31.85 -16.99 3.71
CA ASP A 252 -30.99 -15.86 4.08
C ASP A 252 -29.84 -15.74 3.08
N TRP A 253 -30.03 -14.87 2.11
CA TRP A 253 -29.06 -14.67 1.03
C TRP A 253 -27.70 -14.14 1.51
N ILE A 254 -27.65 -13.52 2.69
CA ILE A 254 -26.39 -13.03 3.25
C ILE A 254 -25.58 -14.20 3.80
N ASP A 255 -26.24 -15.13 4.53
CA ASP A 255 -25.59 -16.35 5.02
C ASP A 255 -25.12 -17.22 3.85
N GLU A 256 -25.95 -17.39 2.83
CA GLU A 256 -25.60 -18.16 1.63
C GLU A 256 -24.39 -17.57 0.89
N ALA A 257 -24.28 -16.24 0.83
CA ALA A 257 -23.16 -15.56 0.17
C ALA A 257 -21.89 -15.50 1.02
N SER A 258 -22.01 -15.54 2.37
CA SER A 258 -20.89 -15.30 3.31
C SER A 258 -20.35 -16.56 3.99
N GLY A 259 -20.83 -17.75 3.62
CA GLY A 259 -20.50 -19.01 4.28
C GLY A 259 -19.03 -19.45 4.18
N ASN A 260 -18.19 -18.76 3.43
CA ASN A 260 -16.78 -19.10 3.28
C ASN A 260 -15.90 -18.43 4.35
N THR A 261 -14.90 -19.18 4.81
CA THR A 261 -13.80 -18.64 5.62
C THR A 261 -12.70 -18.16 4.69
N ALA A 262 -12.41 -16.89 4.75
CA ALA A 262 -11.28 -16.30 4.01
C ALA A 262 -9.96 -16.76 4.64
N THR A 263 -8.97 -17.11 3.81
CA THR A 263 -7.66 -17.55 4.27
C THR A 263 -6.55 -16.64 3.75
N THR A 264 -5.52 -16.46 4.57
CA THR A 264 -4.30 -15.73 4.19
C THR A 264 -3.09 -16.57 4.53
N GLN A 265 -2.24 -16.83 3.52
CA GLN A 265 -0.98 -17.54 3.66
C GLN A 265 0.15 -16.64 3.18
N LYS A 266 1.21 -16.54 3.97
CA LYS A 266 2.40 -15.78 3.60
C LYS A 266 3.65 -16.56 3.99
N TYR A 267 4.56 -16.70 3.03
CA TYR A 267 5.87 -17.29 3.23
C TYR A 267 6.92 -16.33 2.66
N SER A 268 7.93 -16.01 3.44
CA SER A 268 8.99 -15.09 3.04
C SER A 268 10.34 -15.63 3.51
N LEU A 269 11.28 -15.70 2.60
CA LEU A 269 12.66 -16.09 2.86
C LEU A 269 13.57 -14.94 2.43
N SER A 270 14.46 -14.50 3.29
CA SER A 270 15.46 -13.49 2.97
C SER A 270 16.84 -13.86 3.47
N VAL A 271 17.84 -13.43 2.72
CA VAL A 271 19.26 -13.59 3.05
C VAL A 271 19.91 -12.22 2.96
N SER A 272 20.62 -11.83 4.03
CA SER A 272 21.39 -10.58 4.11
C SER A 272 22.79 -10.88 4.59
N GLY A 273 23.80 -10.36 3.92
CA GLY A 273 25.18 -10.52 4.33
C GLY A 273 26.12 -9.75 3.43
N GLY A 274 27.41 -9.86 3.71
CA GLY A 274 28.43 -9.25 2.87
C GLY A 274 29.74 -8.98 3.58
N SER A 275 30.70 -8.51 2.81
CA SER A 275 31.97 -7.98 3.27
C SER A 275 31.89 -6.45 3.44
N GLU A 276 33.00 -5.85 3.87
CA GLU A 276 33.17 -4.39 3.89
C GLU A 276 32.85 -3.75 2.51
N LYS A 277 33.25 -4.42 1.42
CA LYS A 277 33.13 -3.91 0.05
C LYS A 277 31.89 -4.35 -0.70
N THR A 278 31.36 -5.53 -0.39
CA THR A 278 30.20 -6.10 -1.10
C THR A 278 29.11 -6.44 -0.13
N LYS A 279 27.92 -5.88 -0.32
CA LYS A 279 26.74 -6.14 0.52
C LYS A 279 25.62 -6.65 -0.36
N ILE A 280 24.98 -7.74 0.07
CA ILE A 280 23.93 -8.41 -0.70
C ILE A 280 22.72 -8.63 0.20
N PHE A 281 21.55 -8.29 -0.32
CA PHE A 281 20.25 -8.68 0.20
C PHE A 281 19.47 -9.37 -0.91
N ALA A 282 18.94 -10.55 -0.64
CA ALA A 282 18.05 -11.26 -1.55
C ALA A 282 16.85 -11.75 -0.76
N SER A 283 15.66 -11.65 -1.35
CA SER A 283 14.44 -12.19 -0.76
C SER A 283 13.52 -12.79 -1.82
N THR A 284 12.74 -13.77 -1.39
CA THR A 284 11.60 -14.32 -2.15
C THR A 284 10.41 -14.45 -1.24
N SER A 285 9.21 -14.24 -1.80
CA SER A 285 7.97 -14.44 -1.05
C SER A 285 6.86 -15.00 -1.91
N TYR A 286 5.98 -15.76 -1.27
CA TYR A 286 4.70 -16.22 -1.78
C TYR A 286 3.59 -15.78 -0.83
N ASN A 287 2.57 -15.11 -1.38
CA ASN A 287 1.37 -14.74 -0.66
C ASN A 287 0.16 -15.30 -1.40
N ARG A 288 -0.72 -15.99 -0.67
CA ARG A 288 -2.03 -16.42 -1.14
C ARG A 288 -3.09 -15.84 -0.22
N GLU A 289 -4.04 -15.18 -0.80
CA GLU A 289 -5.20 -14.64 -0.10
C GLU A 289 -6.47 -15.17 -0.78
N GLU A 290 -7.40 -15.66 0.02
CA GLU A 290 -8.73 -16.08 -0.39
C GLU A 290 -9.75 -15.18 0.29
N GLY A 291 -10.71 -14.68 -0.46
CA GLY A 291 -11.77 -13.80 0.03
C GLY A 291 -12.93 -14.57 0.64
N LEU A 292 -13.90 -13.84 1.19
CA LEU A 292 -15.16 -14.41 1.67
C LEU A 292 -16.02 -14.93 0.51
N LEU A 293 -15.87 -14.38 -0.69
CA LEU A 293 -16.52 -14.87 -1.90
C LEU A 293 -15.65 -15.96 -2.54
N SER A 294 -16.25 -17.07 -2.96
CA SER A 294 -15.53 -18.27 -3.44
C SER A 294 -14.65 -18.04 -4.67
N ASN A 295 -14.96 -17.06 -5.49
CA ASN A 295 -14.21 -16.71 -6.70
C ASN A 295 -13.31 -15.48 -6.53
N ASP A 296 -12.99 -15.06 -5.30
CA ASP A 296 -12.13 -13.93 -4.97
C ASP A 296 -10.83 -14.43 -4.32
N ASN A 297 -9.74 -14.45 -5.07
CA ASN A 297 -8.44 -14.90 -4.57
C ASN A 297 -7.27 -14.24 -5.29
N LEU A 298 -6.11 -14.21 -4.63
CA LEU A 298 -4.85 -13.67 -5.12
C LEU A 298 -3.71 -14.62 -4.81
N ASN A 299 -2.90 -14.95 -5.82
CA ASN A 299 -1.58 -15.52 -5.65
C ASN A 299 -0.53 -14.50 -6.10
N LYS A 300 0.40 -14.16 -5.21
CA LYS A 300 1.47 -13.18 -5.47
C LYS A 300 2.83 -13.78 -5.15
N TYR A 301 3.73 -13.72 -6.11
CA TYR A 301 5.12 -14.16 -6.01
C TYR A 301 6.03 -12.95 -6.16
N SER A 302 7.02 -12.80 -5.30
CA SER A 302 7.98 -11.70 -5.38
C SER A 302 9.40 -12.21 -5.23
N LEU A 303 10.30 -11.59 -5.97
CA LEU A 303 11.75 -11.81 -5.89
C LEU A 303 12.44 -10.45 -5.86
N ARG A 304 13.33 -10.24 -4.89
CA ARG A 304 14.13 -9.01 -4.76
C ARG A 304 15.61 -9.36 -4.66
N LEU A 305 16.44 -8.52 -5.29
CA LEU A 305 17.89 -8.59 -5.19
C LEU A 305 18.45 -7.17 -5.08
N ASN A 306 19.21 -6.90 -4.02
CA ASN A 306 19.95 -5.65 -3.82
C ASN A 306 21.43 -5.98 -3.64
N ILE A 307 22.29 -5.33 -4.41
CA ILE A 307 23.75 -5.48 -4.34
C ILE A 307 24.35 -4.09 -4.27
N ASP A 308 25.19 -3.84 -3.26
CA ASP A 308 25.98 -2.64 -3.15
C ASP A 308 27.47 -3.05 -3.16
N GLN A 309 28.26 -2.43 -4.04
CA GLN A 309 29.67 -2.74 -4.25
C GLN A 309 30.51 -1.47 -4.12
N GLU A 310 31.47 -1.47 -3.22
CA GLU A 310 32.55 -0.48 -3.19
C GLU A 310 33.67 -0.93 -4.14
N ILE A 311 33.88 -0.19 -5.23
CA ILE A 311 34.91 -0.48 -6.22
C ILE A 311 36.24 0.11 -5.73
N PHE A 312 36.21 1.38 -5.34
CA PHE A 312 37.28 2.13 -4.74
C PHE A 312 36.73 2.92 -3.54
N SER A 313 37.58 3.39 -2.66
CA SER A 313 37.15 4.21 -1.51
C SER A 313 36.35 5.47 -1.90
N TRP A 314 36.48 5.92 -3.15
CA TRP A 314 35.79 7.08 -3.72
C TRP A 314 34.72 6.69 -4.77
N ALA A 315 34.51 5.38 -5.07
CA ALA A 315 33.57 4.93 -6.09
C ALA A 315 32.77 3.73 -5.61
N LYS A 316 31.45 3.87 -5.58
CA LYS A 316 30.49 2.81 -5.26
C LYS A 316 29.49 2.63 -6.39
N MET A 317 29.03 1.42 -6.56
CA MET A 317 27.92 1.10 -7.46
C MET A 317 26.90 0.22 -6.73
N GLY A 318 25.66 0.30 -7.16
CA GLY A 318 24.63 -0.58 -6.65
C GLY A 318 23.64 -0.98 -7.71
N PHE A 319 23.01 -2.11 -7.44
CA PHE A 319 21.99 -2.70 -8.28
C PHE A 319 20.82 -3.13 -7.40
N THR A 320 19.61 -2.84 -7.84
CA THR A 320 18.37 -3.29 -7.20
C THR A 320 17.44 -3.84 -8.26
N SER A 321 16.87 -5.00 -8.01
CA SER A 321 15.84 -5.60 -8.86
C SER A 321 14.68 -6.09 -8.02
N ASN A 322 13.46 -5.86 -8.49
CA ASN A 322 12.24 -6.39 -7.90
C ASN A 322 11.36 -6.94 -9.01
N LEU A 323 11.08 -8.24 -8.96
CA LEU A 323 10.15 -8.94 -9.84
C LEU A 323 8.94 -9.37 -9.02
N THR A 324 7.74 -9.04 -9.49
CA THR A 324 6.48 -9.48 -8.89
C THR A 324 5.58 -10.07 -9.98
N TYR A 325 5.07 -11.27 -9.73
CA TYR A 325 4.02 -11.90 -10.53
C TYR A 325 2.77 -12.07 -9.68
N GLN A 326 1.61 -11.75 -10.25
CA GLN A 326 0.31 -11.89 -9.59
C GLN A 326 -0.67 -12.62 -10.51
N ASP A 327 -1.44 -13.53 -9.92
CA ASP A 327 -2.62 -14.16 -10.54
C ASP A 327 -3.80 -13.92 -9.60
N ARG A 328 -4.75 -13.08 -10.03
CA ARG A 328 -5.89 -12.63 -9.25
C ARG A 328 -7.19 -13.00 -9.93
N ASN A 329 -8.05 -13.71 -9.23
CA ASN A 329 -9.46 -13.83 -9.56
C ASN A 329 -10.24 -12.84 -8.69
N GLN A 330 -11.13 -12.10 -9.30
CA GLN A 330 -11.87 -11.03 -8.63
C GLN A 330 -13.36 -11.36 -8.64
N GLY A 331 -13.93 -11.55 -7.45
CA GLY A 331 -15.37 -11.76 -7.26
C GLY A 331 -16.22 -10.52 -7.58
N VAL A 332 -17.52 -10.69 -7.65
CA VAL A 332 -18.46 -9.59 -7.94
C VAL A 332 -18.68 -8.74 -6.69
N LYS A 333 -18.49 -7.43 -6.81
CA LYS A 333 -18.59 -6.47 -5.68
C LYS A 333 -19.98 -6.41 -5.02
N ASN A 334 -21.06 -6.69 -5.76
CA ASN A 334 -22.41 -6.37 -5.33
C ASN A 334 -23.22 -7.57 -4.82
N THR A 335 -22.59 -8.74 -4.60
CA THR A 335 -23.29 -9.96 -4.19
C THR A 335 -24.10 -9.77 -2.90
N PHE A 336 -23.49 -9.16 -1.87
CA PHE A 336 -24.20 -8.89 -0.60
C PHE A 336 -25.34 -7.87 -0.76
N THR A 337 -25.15 -6.80 -1.51
CA THR A 337 -26.19 -5.80 -1.75
C THR A 337 -27.36 -6.41 -2.52
N LYS A 338 -27.08 -7.28 -3.47
CA LYS A 338 -28.12 -8.02 -4.21
C LYS A 338 -28.81 -9.01 -3.29
N GLY A 339 -28.09 -9.72 -2.44
CA GLY A 339 -28.66 -10.61 -1.43
C GLY A 339 -29.68 -9.90 -0.54
N LEU A 340 -29.34 -8.73 0.00
CA LEU A 340 -30.24 -7.92 0.83
C LEU A 340 -31.51 -7.46 0.10
N SER A 341 -31.46 -7.30 -1.21
CA SER A 341 -32.61 -6.87 -2.03
C SER A 341 -33.35 -8.03 -2.70
N SER A 342 -32.87 -9.25 -2.58
CA SER A 342 -33.49 -10.42 -3.19
C SER A 342 -34.66 -10.95 -2.35
N PHE A 343 -35.66 -11.52 -3.05
CA PHE A 343 -36.82 -12.11 -2.41
C PHE A 343 -36.41 -13.34 -1.58
N PRO A 344 -36.77 -13.43 -0.28
CA PRO A 344 -36.20 -14.41 0.64
C PRO A 344 -36.95 -15.76 0.71
N LEU A 345 -37.68 -16.13 -0.34
CA LEU A 345 -38.42 -17.39 -0.42
C LEU A 345 -38.11 -18.14 -1.71
N GLY A 346 -37.95 -19.43 -1.65
CA GLY A 346 -37.71 -20.31 -2.79
C GLY A 346 -36.70 -21.41 -2.51
N ASP A 347 -36.11 -21.96 -3.55
CA ASP A 347 -35.09 -23.01 -3.49
C ASP A 347 -33.76 -22.46 -4.03
N ALA A 348 -32.84 -22.12 -3.13
CA ALA A 348 -31.52 -21.60 -3.51
C ALA A 348 -30.69 -22.61 -4.30
N TYR A 349 -30.88 -23.88 -4.03
CA TYR A 349 -30.16 -25.01 -4.63
C TYR A 349 -31.12 -26.09 -5.14
N ASP A 350 -30.70 -26.81 -6.17
CA ASP A 350 -31.38 -28.00 -6.67
C ASP A 350 -31.12 -29.20 -5.76
N GLN A 351 -31.75 -30.34 -6.10
CA GLN A 351 -31.59 -31.60 -5.35
C GLN A 351 -30.15 -32.15 -5.35
N ASN A 352 -29.27 -31.68 -6.25
CA ASN A 352 -27.88 -32.07 -6.35
C ASN A 352 -26.93 -31.05 -5.66
N GLY A 353 -27.49 -30.02 -4.99
CA GLY A 353 -26.73 -28.96 -4.34
C GLY A 353 -26.16 -27.92 -5.30
N LYS A 354 -26.64 -27.85 -6.55
CA LYS A 354 -26.24 -26.79 -7.50
C LYS A 354 -27.13 -25.56 -7.31
N ILE A 355 -26.54 -24.38 -7.47
CA ILE A 355 -27.24 -23.10 -7.38
C ILE A 355 -28.35 -23.03 -8.45
N ASN A 356 -29.59 -22.80 -8.03
CA ASN A 356 -30.68 -22.52 -8.92
C ASN A 356 -30.54 -21.09 -9.45
N HIS A 357 -30.46 -20.94 -10.76
CA HIS A 357 -30.42 -19.62 -11.40
C HIS A 357 -31.74 -18.87 -11.17
N GLU A 358 -32.88 -19.49 -11.45
CA GLU A 358 -34.21 -19.01 -11.05
C GLU A 358 -34.66 -19.85 -9.85
N TYR A 359 -34.63 -19.27 -8.66
CA TYR A 359 -34.87 -19.97 -7.40
C TYR A 359 -36.37 -19.98 -6.99
N ILE A 360 -37.13 -19.12 -7.61
CA ILE A 360 -38.61 -19.08 -7.60
C ILE A 360 -39.05 -18.26 -8.82
N THR A 361 -40.29 -18.48 -9.28
CA THR A 361 -40.82 -17.86 -10.51
C THR A 361 -40.52 -16.35 -10.61
N GLY A 362 -39.78 -15.96 -11.64
CA GLY A 362 -39.40 -14.59 -11.91
C GLY A 362 -38.34 -13.99 -11.01
N GLN A 363 -37.77 -14.76 -10.07
CA GLN A 363 -36.71 -14.32 -9.17
C GLN A 363 -35.40 -15.07 -9.42
N TYR A 364 -34.33 -14.31 -9.59
CA TYR A 364 -33.04 -14.83 -9.97
C TYR A 364 -32.03 -14.72 -8.82
N SER A 365 -31.29 -15.81 -8.63
CA SER A 365 -30.36 -15.97 -7.52
C SER A 365 -29.28 -14.89 -7.49
N PRO A 366 -29.07 -14.21 -6.35
CA PRO A 366 -27.90 -13.33 -6.19
C PRO A 366 -26.57 -14.09 -6.25
N LEU A 367 -26.60 -15.44 -6.15
CA LEU A 367 -25.45 -16.33 -6.27
C LEU A 367 -25.18 -16.76 -7.72
N GLY A 368 -25.88 -16.22 -8.73
CA GLY A 368 -25.70 -16.57 -10.15
C GLY A 368 -24.25 -16.46 -10.64
N ASP A 369 -23.47 -15.53 -10.05
CA ASP A 369 -22.06 -15.33 -10.35
C ASP A 369 -21.14 -16.47 -9.82
N PHE A 370 -21.64 -17.39 -9.00
CA PHE A 370 -20.94 -18.56 -8.49
C PHE A 370 -21.32 -19.86 -9.21
N ILE A 371 -22.26 -19.79 -10.15
CA ILE A 371 -22.57 -20.94 -11.02
C ILE A 371 -21.34 -21.21 -11.88
N GLU A 372 -20.99 -22.51 -12.00
CA GLU A 372 -19.83 -22.96 -12.78
C GLU A 372 -19.86 -22.41 -14.21
N ASP A 373 -18.71 -21.93 -14.68
CA ASP A 373 -18.50 -21.34 -16.01
C ASP A 373 -19.31 -20.03 -16.30
N GLN A 374 -20.05 -19.46 -15.34
CA GLN A 374 -20.87 -18.27 -15.57
C GLN A 374 -20.17 -16.94 -15.36
N TYR A 375 -19.16 -16.88 -14.48
CA TYR A 375 -18.43 -15.65 -14.21
C TYR A 375 -16.93 -15.89 -14.06
N VAL A 376 -16.15 -15.13 -14.84
CA VAL A 376 -14.68 -15.09 -14.71
C VAL A 376 -14.21 -13.64 -14.79
N ASN A 377 -13.36 -13.24 -13.88
CA ASN A 377 -12.59 -11.99 -13.94
C ASN A 377 -11.19 -12.27 -13.41
N ASN A 378 -10.31 -12.74 -14.29
CA ASN A 378 -8.95 -13.13 -13.97
C ASN A 378 -7.95 -12.12 -14.51
N THR A 379 -7.10 -11.59 -13.64
CA THR A 379 -6.00 -10.69 -14.02
C THR A 379 -4.67 -11.34 -13.66
N ARG A 380 -3.80 -11.50 -14.65
CA ARG A 380 -2.39 -11.89 -14.48
C ARG A 380 -1.51 -10.70 -14.78
N SER A 381 -0.60 -10.39 -13.89
CA SER A 381 0.32 -9.27 -14.10
C SER A 381 1.74 -9.62 -13.68
N THR A 382 2.69 -9.10 -14.45
CA THR A 382 4.12 -9.16 -14.17
C THR A 382 4.65 -7.74 -14.05
N TYR A 383 5.37 -7.48 -12.99
CA TYR A 383 6.02 -6.20 -12.74
C TYR A 383 7.51 -6.44 -12.51
N LEU A 384 8.35 -5.80 -13.29
CA LEU A 384 9.80 -5.80 -13.14
C LEU A 384 10.29 -4.38 -12.95
N ASN A 385 10.99 -4.15 -11.85
CA ASN A 385 11.72 -2.91 -11.60
C ASN A 385 13.21 -3.22 -11.49
N VAL A 386 14.04 -2.48 -12.22
CA VAL A 386 15.50 -2.60 -12.20
C VAL A 386 16.11 -1.22 -12.04
N SER A 387 16.98 -1.07 -11.07
CA SER A 387 17.69 0.18 -10.80
C SER A 387 19.19 -0.06 -10.66
N GLY A 388 19.98 0.81 -11.24
CA GLY A 388 21.43 0.88 -11.03
C GLY A 388 21.87 2.28 -10.65
N TYR A 389 22.88 2.39 -9.80
CA TYR A 389 23.51 3.67 -9.48
C TYR A 389 25.03 3.58 -9.47
N LEU A 390 25.66 4.70 -9.79
CA LEU A 390 27.09 4.94 -9.62
C LEU A 390 27.25 6.17 -8.74
N GLU A 391 27.97 6.05 -7.64
CA GLU A 391 28.30 7.11 -6.70
C GLU A 391 29.80 7.35 -6.72
N LEU A 392 30.21 8.59 -6.95
CA LEU A 392 31.60 9.02 -7.04
C LEU A 392 31.86 10.14 -6.03
N SER A 393 32.84 9.96 -5.15
CA SER A 393 33.27 10.95 -4.15
C SER A 393 34.80 11.17 -4.20
N PRO A 394 35.37 11.57 -5.38
CA PRO A 394 36.83 11.71 -5.53
C PRO A 394 37.38 12.95 -4.82
N ILE A 395 36.52 13.91 -4.50
CA ILE A 395 36.85 15.16 -3.81
C ILE A 395 36.12 15.17 -2.47
N LYS A 396 36.83 15.53 -1.42
CA LYS A 396 36.24 15.64 -0.09
C LYS A 396 34.97 16.51 -0.10
N ASP A 397 33.95 16.07 0.64
CA ASP A 397 32.68 16.77 0.81
C ASP A 397 31.79 16.82 -0.46
N PHE A 398 32.30 16.41 -1.65
CA PHE A 398 31.54 16.31 -2.89
C PHE A 398 31.18 14.86 -3.20
N THR A 399 29.94 14.65 -3.61
CA THR A 399 29.44 13.36 -4.08
C THR A 399 28.63 13.57 -5.35
N PHE A 400 28.98 12.85 -6.41
CA PHE A 400 28.18 12.76 -7.63
C PHE A 400 27.53 11.39 -7.71
N THR A 401 26.21 11.34 -7.86
CA THR A 401 25.46 10.11 -8.04
C THR A 401 24.70 10.15 -9.37
N SER A 402 24.95 9.18 -10.24
CA SER A 402 24.13 8.94 -11.42
C SER A 402 23.32 7.66 -11.22
N ARG A 403 22.01 7.74 -11.40
CA ARG A 403 21.08 6.64 -11.16
C ARG A 403 20.15 6.48 -12.36
N ILE A 404 20.00 5.23 -12.82
CA ILE A 404 19.02 4.84 -13.84
C ILE A 404 18.08 3.80 -13.29
N ASN A 405 16.80 3.95 -13.56
CA ASN A 405 15.76 2.99 -13.23
C ASN A 405 14.94 2.68 -14.47
N GLY A 406 14.55 1.42 -14.62
CA GLY A 406 13.61 0.94 -15.62
C GLY A 406 12.51 0.11 -14.97
N THR A 407 11.27 0.34 -15.39
CA THR A 407 10.12 -0.45 -14.96
C THR A 407 9.39 -1.01 -16.17
N LEU A 408 9.05 -2.30 -16.11
CA LEU A 408 8.18 -2.98 -17.06
C LEU A 408 6.98 -3.52 -16.31
N SER A 409 5.79 -3.27 -16.81
CA SER A 409 4.54 -3.82 -16.29
C SER A 409 3.73 -4.38 -17.44
N ASP A 410 3.41 -5.65 -17.35
CA ASP A 410 2.55 -6.36 -18.30
C ASP A 410 1.36 -6.92 -17.55
N SER A 411 0.15 -6.74 -18.06
CA SER A 411 -1.04 -7.35 -17.50
C SER A 411 -2.02 -7.79 -18.56
N ARG A 412 -2.59 -8.98 -18.34
CA ARG A 412 -3.71 -9.51 -19.10
C ARG A 412 -4.89 -9.73 -18.19
N GLN A 413 -6.01 -9.07 -18.45
CA GLN A 413 -7.29 -9.33 -17.81
C GLN A 413 -8.19 -10.09 -18.76
N GLY A 414 -8.67 -11.26 -18.34
CA GLY A 414 -9.68 -12.06 -19.05
C GLY A 414 -10.99 -12.02 -18.26
N GLN A 415 -12.07 -11.67 -18.93
CA GLN A 415 -13.39 -11.51 -18.34
C GLN A 415 -14.44 -12.29 -19.13
N TYR A 416 -15.37 -12.92 -18.40
CA TYR A 416 -16.51 -13.62 -18.97
C TYR A 416 -17.75 -13.41 -18.09
N TRP A 417 -18.88 -13.23 -18.72
CA TRP A 417 -20.19 -13.12 -18.12
C TRP A 417 -21.18 -13.96 -18.92
N GLY A 418 -21.63 -15.08 -18.36
CA GLY A 418 -22.61 -15.98 -18.93
C GLY A 418 -24.04 -15.44 -18.84
N ASP A 419 -24.98 -16.15 -19.40
CA ASP A 419 -26.42 -15.80 -19.41
C ASP A 419 -27.08 -15.91 -18.03
N GLN A 420 -26.55 -16.77 -17.16
CA GLN A 420 -27.01 -16.96 -15.78
C GLN A 420 -26.29 -16.05 -14.79
N CYS A 421 -25.23 -15.35 -15.23
CA CYS A 421 -24.48 -14.44 -14.41
C CYS A 421 -25.31 -13.22 -14.01
N ASN A 422 -25.35 -12.95 -12.71
CA ASN A 422 -26.09 -11.83 -12.17
C ASN A 422 -25.50 -10.46 -12.56
N ALA A 423 -24.19 -10.40 -12.75
CA ALA A 423 -23.48 -9.19 -13.21
C ALA A 423 -23.84 -8.82 -14.66
N ASN A 424 -24.27 -9.78 -15.49
CA ASN A 424 -24.62 -9.58 -16.90
C ASN A 424 -26.00 -8.95 -17.13
N ARG A 425 -26.95 -9.21 -16.23
CA ARG A 425 -28.37 -8.88 -16.45
C ARG A 425 -28.70 -7.42 -16.73
N PRO A 426 -28.16 -6.43 -16.02
CA PRO A 426 -28.52 -5.03 -16.25
C PRO A 426 -28.01 -4.49 -17.59
N SER A 427 -26.89 -5.00 -18.09
CA SER A 427 -26.14 -4.37 -19.17
C SER A 427 -26.35 -5.03 -20.54
N TYR A 428 -26.58 -6.36 -20.57
CA TYR A 428 -26.60 -7.15 -21.82
C TYR A 428 -27.83 -8.04 -21.97
N ALA A 429 -28.85 -7.86 -21.14
CA ALA A 429 -30.12 -8.62 -21.19
C ALA A 429 -29.91 -10.16 -21.19
N GLY A 430 -28.90 -10.64 -20.48
CA GLY A 430 -28.57 -12.06 -20.38
C GLY A 430 -27.81 -12.62 -21.59
N SER A 431 -27.36 -11.81 -22.55
CA SER A 431 -26.49 -12.30 -23.62
C SER A 431 -25.06 -12.51 -23.11
N PRO A 432 -24.48 -13.70 -23.23
CA PRO A 432 -23.11 -13.94 -22.78
C PRO A 432 -22.12 -13.04 -23.49
N HIS A 433 -21.13 -12.54 -22.74
CA HIS A 433 -20.07 -11.73 -23.31
C HIS A 433 -18.73 -11.99 -22.64
N ALA A 434 -17.66 -11.74 -23.37
CA ALA A 434 -16.31 -11.94 -22.93
C ALA A 434 -15.39 -10.82 -23.40
N ALA A 435 -14.31 -10.59 -22.65
CA ALA A 435 -13.29 -9.62 -23.01
C ALA A 435 -11.90 -10.08 -22.60
N ILE A 436 -10.89 -9.73 -23.39
CA ILE A 436 -9.46 -9.77 -23.01
C ILE A 436 -8.93 -8.35 -23.13
N THR A 437 -8.38 -7.84 -22.06
CA THR A 437 -7.65 -6.57 -22.04
C THR A 437 -6.18 -6.85 -21.75
N ASN A 438 -5.30 -6.44 -22.64
CA ASN A 438 -3.86 -6.44 -22.42
C ASN A 438 -3.40 -5.01 -22.19
N LYS A 439 -2.52 -4.81 -21.19
CA LYS A 439 -1.90 -3.52 -20.89
C LYS A 439 -0.41 -3.73 -20.72
N ASN A 440 0.36 -2.95 -21.45
CA ASN A 440 1.81 -2.88 -21.34
C ASN A 440 2.21 -1.47 -20.93
N ALA A 441 3.06 -1.37 -19.93
CA ALA A 441 3.60 -0.11 -19.50
C ALA A 441 5.11 -0.26 -19.28
N TRP A 442 5.86 0.73 -19.74
CA TRP A 442 7.26 0.83 -19.38
C TRP A 442 7.62 2.28 -19.08
N ASN A 443 8.51 2.45 -18.15
CA ASN A 443 9.10 3.74 -17.88
C ASN A 443 10.59 3.62 -17.62
N TYR A 444 11.32 4.71 -17.85
CA TYR A 444 12.64 4.89 -17.30
C TYR A 444 12.77 6.26 -16.65
N THR A 445 13.61 6.31 -15.64
CA THR A 445 14.02 7.55 -14.97
C THR A 445 15.53 7.55 -14.88
N TRP A 446 16.16 8.61 -15.38
CA TRP A 446 17.60 8.84 -15.23
C TRP A 446 17.82 10.11 -14.44
N GLU A 447 18.59 10.03 -13.37
CA GLU A 447 18.84 11.14 -12.46
C GLU A 447 20.33 11.31 -12.23
N ASN A 448 20.77 12.57 -12.18
CA ASN A 448 22.13 12.93 -11.79
C ASN A 448 22.05 13.92 -10.64
N ILE A 449 22.78 13.64 -9.59
CA ILE A 449 22.76 14.38 -8.33
C ILE A 449 24.20 14.76 -7.99
N LEU A 450 24.48 16.05 -7.93
CA LEU A 450 25.73 16.56 -7.38
C LEU A 450 25.44 17.15 -6.01
N SER A 451 26.09 16.62 -4.98
CA SER A 451 25.90 17.03 -3.59
C SER A 451 27.22 17.54 -3.00
N TYR A 452 27.11 18.57 -2.18
CA TYR A 452 28.20 19.09 -1.36
C TYR A 452 27.74 19.19 0.10
N ASN A 453 28.47 18.58 1.03
CA ASN A 453 28.14 18.61 2.45
C ASN A 453 29.42 18.80 3.26
N THR A 454 29.49 19.90 4.02
CA THR A 454 30.67 20.22 4.84
C THR A 454 30.29 20.82 6.18
N THR A 455 31.22 20.71 7.15
CA THR A 455 31.11 21.38 8.44
C THR A 455 32.26 22.35 8.61
N ILE A 456 31.94 23.64 8.73
CA ILE A 456 32.91 24.73 8.90
C ILE A 456 32.91 25.13 10.38
N ALA A 457 34.11 25.34 10.94
CA ALA A 457 34.33 25.82 12.31
C ALA A 457 33.57 24.98 13.38
N LYS A 458 33.32 23.70 13.11
CA LYS A 458 32.58 22.70 13.94
C LYS A 458 31.08 22.99 14.17
N ASP A 459 30.64 24.23 13.96
CA ASP A 459 29.29 24.69 14.30
C ASP A 459 28.39 24.94 13.07
N HIS A 460 28.99 25.16 11.91
CA HIS A 460 28.26 25.50 10.69
C HIS A 460 28.19 24.31 9.74
N ASN A 461 27.05 23.65 9.65
CA ASN A 461 26.81 22.58 8.67
C ASN A 461 26.16 23.19 7.43
N ILE A 462 26.78 22.99 6.28
CA ILE A 462 26.32 23.49 4.97
C ILE A 462 26.13 22.28 4.07
N GLY A 463 24.95 22.17 3.48
CA GLY A 463 24.63 21.16 2.49
C GLY A 463 24.01 21.79 1.25
N GLY A 464 24.36 21.31 0.07
CA GLY A 464 23.79 21.74 -1.18
C GLY A 464 23.67 20.58 -2.16
N SER A 465 22.64 20.60 -3.03
CA SER A 465 22.49 19.62 -4.09
C SER A 465 21.96 20.27 -5.37
N VAL A 466 22.47 19.81 -6.51
CA VAL A 466 21.95 20.11 -7.84
C VAL A 466 21.50 18.78 -8.44
N ILE A 467 20.28 18.72 -8.95
CA ILE A 467 19.66 17.51 -9.44
C ILE A 467 19.15 17.75 -10.87
N THR A 468 19.38 16.79 -11.74
CA THR A 468 18.75 16.71 -13.06
C THR A 468 18.04 15.38 -13.19
N SER A 469 16.84 15.34 -13.77
CA SER A 469 16.07 14.13 -13.95
C SER A 469 15.38 14.12 -15.30
N TRP A 470 15.44 12.98 -15.99
CA TRP A 470 14.69 12.67 -17.20
C TRP A 470 13.83 11.47 -16.96
N ASN A 471 12.56 11.59 -17.27
CA ASN A 471 11.60 10.50 -17.16
C ASN A 471 10.84 10.35 -18.48
N LYS A 472 10.66 9.12 -18.91
CA LYS A 472 9.75 8.76 -20.00
C LYS A 472 8.86 7.64 -19.53
N ASN A 473 7.56 7.80 -19.73
CA ASN A 473 6.54 6.79 -19.46
C ASN A 473 5.74 6.53 -20.73
N GLN A 474 5.50 5.26 -21.03
CA GLN A 474 4.70 4.82 -22.16
C GLN A 474 3.76 3.72 -21.69
N ASN A 475 2.50 3.85 -22.07
CA ASN A 475 1.46 2.87 -21.83
C ASN A 475 0.76 2.56 -23.14
N ASP A 476 0.55 1.29 -23.42
CA ASP A 476 -0.30 0.83 -24.49
C ASP A 476 -1.29 -0.22 -23.98
N SER A 477 -2.48 -0.20 -24.54
CA SER A 477 -3.51 -1.17 -24.21
C SER A 477 -4.26 -1.63 -25.43
N SER A 478 -4.72 -2.88 -25.39
CA SER A 478 -5.62 -3.45 -26.37
C SER A 478 -6.75 -4.19 -25.68
N LEU A 479 -7.97 -3.99 -26.16
CA LEU A 479 -9.17 -4.70 -25.76
C LEU A 479 -9.70 -5.47 -26.96
N ALA A 480 -9.96 -6.76 -26.77
CA ALA A 480 -10.76 -7.56 -27.66
C ALA A 480 -11.96 -8.12 -26.88
N ALA A 481 -13.17 -7.88 -27.37
CA ALA A 481 -14.40 -8.31 -26.71
C ALA A 481 -15.33 -9.00 -27.72
N ALA A 482 -16.21 -9.85 -27.19
CA ALA A 482 -17.24 -10.51 -27.99
C ALA A 482 -18.51 -10.69 -27.16
N SER A 483 -19.68 -10.69 -27.83
CA SER A 483 -20.97 -10.98 -27.22
C SER A 483 -21.73 -12.03 -28.04
N GLY A 484 -22.72 -12.70 -27.38
CA GLY A 484 -23.50 -13.77 -28.01
C GLY A 484 -22.73 -15.07 -28.16
N GLN A 485 -21.90 -15.43 -27.20
CA GLN A 485 -21.23 -16.73 -27.13
C GLN A 485 -22.23 -17.82 -26.76
N MET A 486 -22.13 -18.96 -27.45
CA MET A 486 -23.10 -20.06 -27.25
C MET A 486 -22.59 -21.15 -26.28
N VAL A 487 -21.33 -21.08 -25.86
CA VAL A 487 -20.70 -22.10 -25.00
C VAL A 487 -19.90 -21.42 -23.88
N ASP A 488 -20.44 -21.44 -22.66
CA ASP A 488 -19.89 -20.77 -21.49
C ASP A 488 -18.46 -21.24 -21.15
N ARG A 489 -18.21 -22.55 -21.29
CA ARG A 489 -16.90 -23.16 -20.99
C ARG A 489 -15.73 -22.61 -21.83
N TRP A 490 -16.00 -21.97 -22.98
CA TRP A 490 -14.96 -21.29 -23.75
C TRP A 490 -14.53 -19.98 -23.10
N SER A 491 -15.39 -19.40 -22.27
CA SER A 491 -15.10 -18.19 -21.52
C SER A 491 -14.48 -17.12 -22.46
N PHE A 492 -13.48 -16.38 -22.01
CA PHE A 492 -12.75 -15.38 -22.79
C PHE A 492 -11.68 -15.97 -23.74
N TRP A 493 -11.49 -17.29 -23.76
CA TRP A 493 -10.44 -17.89 -24.58
C TRP A 493 -10.77 -18.00 -26.06
N ARG A 494 -12.05 -17.86 -26.45
CA ARG A 494 -12.49 -18.04 -27.83
C ARG A 494 -13.45 -16.92 -28.26
N LEU A 495 -12.95 -15.69 -28.31
CA LEU A 495 -13.77 -14.51 -28.68
C LEU A 495 -14.35 -14.59 -30.09
N ALA A 496 -13.67 -15.27 -31.03
CA ALA A 496 -14.15 -15.47 -32.39
C ALA A 496 -15.48 -16.24 -32.49
N SER A 497 -15.93 -16.93 -31.42
CA SER A 497 -17.21 -17.65 -31.38
C SER A 497 -18.41 -16.76 -31.09
N GLY A 498 -18.20 -15.54 -30.65
CA GLY A 498 -19.28 -14.60 -30.39
C GLY A 498 -19.94 -14.07 -31.68
N ALA A 499 -21.21 -13.75 -31.60
CA ALA A 499 -21.98 -13.19 -32.72
C ALA A 499 -21.53 -11.77 -33.12
N SER A 500 -21.00 -11.01 -32.16
CA SER A 500 -20.47 -9.67 -32.36
C SER A 500 -19.10 -9.55 -31.71
N GLN A 501 -18.14 -8.95 -32.40
CA GLN A 501 -16.79 -8.68 -31.90
C GLN A 501 -16.54 -7.18 -31.86
N HIS A 502 -15.72 -6.75 -30.89
CA HIS A 502 -15.29 -5.37 -30.71
C HIS A 502 -13.80 -5.33 -30.34
N VAL A 503 -13.07 -4.40 -30.95
CA VAL A 503 -11.63 -4.22 -30.70
C VAL A 503 -11.35 -2.75 -30.45
N GLU A 504 -10.60 -2.45 -29.41
CA GLU A 504 -10.09 -1.12 -29.09
C GLU A 504 -8.59 -1.17 -28.83
N SER A 505 -7.90 -0.06 -29.07
CA SER A 505 -6.52 0.12 -28.66
C SER A 505 -6.27 1.56 -28.23
N ASP A 506 -5.39 1.76 -27.28
CA ASP A 506 -4.98 3.07 -26.81
C ASP A 506 -3.47 3.12 -26.60
N PHE A 507 -2.90 4.30 -26.81
CA PHE A 507 -1.48 4.57 -26.63
C PHE A 507 -1.28 5.93 -25.98
N ALA A 508 -0.51 5.97 -24.90
CA ALA A 508 -0.15 7.20 -24.22
C ALA A 508 1.35 7.25 -23.92
N GLN A 509 1.99 8.38 -24.22
CA GLN A 509 3.38 8.62 -23.89
C GLN A 509 3.54 9.98 -23.23
N THR A 510 4.28 10.02 -22.12
CA THR A 510 4.65 11.25 -21.44
C THR A 510 6.15 11.32 -21.22
N GLN A 511 6.69 12.53 -21.30
CA GLN A 511 8.09 12.81 -21.00
C GLN A 511 8.16 13.97 -20.00
N LYS A 512 9.06 13.85 -19.05
CA LYS A 512 9.31 14.88 -18.05
C LYS A 512 10.80 15.12 -17.91
N MET A 513 11.20 16.37 -17.89
CA MET A 513 12.55 16.81 -17.58
C MET A 513 12.51 17.75 -16.38
N SER A 514 13.45 17.60 -15.48
CA SER A 514 13.44 18.39 -14.25
C SER A 514 14.86 18.83 -13.88
N PHE A 515 14.92 20.04 -13.31
CA PHE A 515 16.11 20.58 -12.66
C PHE A 515 15.72 20.98 -11.24
N ALA A 516 16.57 20.67 -10.27
CA ALA A 516 16.32 21.10 -8.90
C ALA A 516 17.61 21.53 -8.22
N VAL A 517 17.48 22.51 -7.34
CA VAL A 517 18.52 22.94 -6.41
C VAL A 517 17.99 22.87 -5.00
N ARG A 518 18.85 22.47 -4.07
CA ARG A 518 18.55 22.47 -2.64
C ARG A 518 19.73 22.98 -1.86
N PHE A 519 19.46 23.78 -0.84
CA PHE A 519 20.43 24.31 0.10
C PHE A 519 19.93 24.08 1.52
N ASN A 520 20.80 23.58 2.39
CA ASN A 520 20.54 23.38 3.80
C ASN A 520 21.66 24.05 4.61
N TYR A 521 21.29 24.72 5.68
CA TYR A 521 22.23 25.30 6.62
C TYR A 521 21.79 25.02 8.05
N SER A 522 22.75 24.67 8.91
CA SER A 522 22.51 24.48 10.32
C SER A 522 23.62 25.10 11.13
N TYR A 523 23.25 25.97 12.10
CA TYR A 523 24.17 26.55 13.05
C TYR A 523 24.02 25.90 14.42
N LYS A 524 25.07 25.26 14.92
CA LYS A 524 25.12 24.50 16.19
C LYS A 524 24.03 23.43 16.32
N GLY A 525 23.45 22.97 15.22
CA GLY A 525 22.28 22.09 15.24
C GLY A 525 21.02 22.72 15.81
N LYS A 526 21.00 24.01 16.13
CA LYS A 526 19.88 24.72 16.79
C LYS A 526 19.04 25.55 15.82
N TYR A 527 19.69 26.27 14.92
CA TYR A 527 19.06 27.14 13.91
C TYR A 527 19.23 26.48 12.56
N LEU A 528 18.13 26.15 11.93
CA LEU A 528 18.10 25.36 10.71
C LEU A 528 17.41 26.17 9.61
N PHE A 529 17.97 26.16 8.43
CA PHE A 529 17.41 26.79 7.24
C PHE A 529 17.49 25.80 6.08
N THR A 530 16.41 25.71 5.31
CA THR A 530 16.35 24.94 4.06
C THR A 530 15.71 25.80 2.98
N PHE A 531 16.31 25.78 1.81
CA PHE A 531 15.75 26.36 0.58
C PHE A 531 15.82 25.31 -0.53
N SER A 532 14.79 25.23 -1.36
CA SER A 532 14.81 24.43 -2.57
C SER A 532 13.98 25.09 -3.67
N ASN A 533 14.40 24.89 -4.90
CA ASN A 533 13.58 25.19 -6.06
C ASN A 533 13.71 24.07 -7.08
N ARG A 534 12.61 23.68 -7.68
CA ARG A 534 12.56 22.70 -8.75
C ARG A 534 11.82 23.27 -9.94
N TRP A 535 12.32 23.02 -11.12
CA TRP A 535 11.69 23.33 -12.40
C TRP A 535 11.34 22.02 -13.08
N ASP A 536 10.07 21.86 -13.43
CA ASP A 536 9.56 20.67 -14.15
C ASP A 536 9.05 21.09 -15.53
N GLY A 537 9.55 20.44 -16.57
CA GLY A 537 9.02 20.50 -17.92
C GLY A 537 8.29 19.21 -18.28
N VAL A 538 7.04 19.30 -18.68
CA VAL A 538 6.14 18.16 -18.94
C VAL A 538 5.61 18.22 -20.37
N SER A 539 5.74 17.11 -21.12
CA SER A 539 5.40 17.06 -22.54
C SER A 539 3.92 17.25 -22.86
N GLN A 540 3.04 16.88 -21.91
CA GLN A 540 1.58 16.90 -22.08
C GLN A 540 0.95 18.29 -21.98
N PHE A 541 1.71 19.30 -21.55
CA PHE A 541 1.23 20.68 -21.50
C PHE A 541 1.45 21.39 -22.85
N SER A 542 0.65 22.40 -23.12
CA SER A 542 0.70 23.15 -24.36
C SER A 542 2.03 23.91 -24.56
N ALA A 543 2.29 24.31 -25.78
CA ALA A 543 3.45 25.11 -26.12
C ALA A 543 3.43 26.44 -25.33
N GLY A 544 4.55 26.80 -24.71
CA GLY A 544 4.68 27.99 -23.86
C GLY A 544 4.36 27.77 -22.38
N HIS A 545 3.69 26.67 -22.01
CA HIS A 545 3.29 26.35 -20.62
C HIS A 545 3.87 25.01 -20.11
N LYS A 546 4.88 24.48 -20.80
CA LYS A 546 5.48 23.17 -20.44
C LYS A 546 6.30 23.19 -19.16
N TRP A 547 6.83 24.33 -18.78
CA TRP A 547 7.72 24.50 -17.64
C TRP A 547 7.06 25.29 -16.53
N ASP A 548 7.24 24.81 -15.30
CA ASP A 548 6.82 25.52 -14.09
C ASP A 548 7.88 25.37 -12.98
N SER A 549 7.82 26.26 -11.98
CA SER A 549 8.77 26.38 -10.89
C SER A 549 8.12 26.19 -9.54
N PHE A 550 8.76 25.41 -8.67
CA PHE A 550 8.26 25.00 -7.36
C PHE A 550 9.25 25.41 -6.25
N PRO A 551 9.27 26.71 -5.86
CA PRO A 551 10.13 27.18 -4.77
C PRO A 551 9.56 26.76 -3.41
N ALA A 552 10.48 26.48 -2.46
CA ALA A 552 10.15 26.25 -1.06
C ALA A 552 11.27 26.69 -0.13
N GLY A 553 10.87 27.14 1.06
CA GLY A 553 11.78 27.51 2.12
C GLY A 553 11.25 27.15 3.49
N ALA A 554 12.13 26.81 4.41
CA ALA A 554 11.77 26.51 5.80
C ALA A 554 12.87 26.95 6.77
N ILE A 555 12.45 27.42 7.93
CA ILE A 555 13.32 27.72 9.07
C ILE A 555 12.88 26.89 10.26
N ALA A 556 13.82 26.48 11.10
CA ALA A 556 13.50 25.84 12.36
C ALA A 556 14.45 26.28 13.47
N TRP A 557 13.91 26.40 14.68
CA TRP A 557 14.64 26.71 15.89
C TRP A 557 14.40 25.63 16.94
N ARG A 558 15.49 24.99 17.38
CA ARG A 558 15.47 23.99 18.45
C ARG A 558 15.61 24.69 19.79
N ILE A 559 14.47 25.09 20.34
CA ILE A 559 14.39 25.84 21.59
C ILE A 559 14.91 25.01 22.77
N SER A 560 14.63 23.70 22.76
CA SER A 560 15.08 22.78 23.82
C SER A 560 16.59 22.73 24.00
N ASP A 561 17.37 23.09 22.96
CA ASP A 561 18.83 23.06 23.00
C ASP A 561 19.45 24.39 23.48
N GLU A 562 18.62 25.38 23.77
CA GLU A 562 19.09 26.67 24.28
C GLU A 562 19.47 26.57 25.78
N PRO A 563 20.49 27.36 26.21
CA PRO A 563 20.94 27.33 27.59
C PRO A 563 19.84 27.65 28.61
N PHE A 564 18.89 28.52 28.27
CA PHE A 564 17.78 28.91 29.17
C PHE A 564 16.76 27.77 29.36
N MET A 565 16.77 26.73 28.49
CA MET A 565 15.90 25.55 28.60
C MET A 565 16.49 24.45 29.48
N ASN A 566 17.71 24.61 30.00
CA ASN A 566 18.34 23.59 30.85
C ASN A 566 17.48 23.23 32.06
N VAL A 567 16.72 24.18 32.59
CA VAL A 567 15.80 24.00 33.75
C VAL A 567 14.65 23.04 33.40
N ALA A 568 14.22 23.01 32.14
CA ALA A 568 13.10 22.18 31.67
C ALA A 568 13.52 20.77 31.19
N LYS A 569 14.81 20.44 31.12
CA LYS A 569 15.32 19.17 30.56
C LYS A 569 14.81 17.92 31.27
N ASN A 570 14.34 18.03 32.51
CA ASN A 570 13.83 16.90 33.28
C ASN A 570 12.46 16.40 32.78
N TRP A 571 11.71 17.26 32.08
CA TRP A 571 10.35 16.94 31.58
C TRP A 571 10.14 17.28 30.11
N LEU A 572 10.99 18.11 29.51
CA LEU A 572 10.88 18.55 28.11
C LEU A 572 12.12 18.14 27.33
N ASN A 573 12.03 17.04 26.58
CA ASN A 573 13.16 16.47 25.82
C ASN A 573 13.38 17.18 24.48
N ASN A 574 12.32 17.65 23.81
CA ASN A 574 12.42 18.27 22.51
C ASN A 574 11.33 19.33 22.31
N LEU A 575 11.74 20.56 22.10
CA LEU A 575 10.88 21.67 21.69
C LEU A 575 11.49 22.34 20.46
N LYS A 576 10.78 22.27 19.35
CA LYS A 576 11.25 22.80 18.07
C LYS A 576 10.13 23.60 17.39
N LEU A 577 10.39 24.87 17.11
CA LEU A 577 9.53 25.71 16.30
C LEU A 577 9.95 25.59 14.84
N ARG A 578 8.99 25.44 13.92
CA ARG A 578 9.21 25.33 12.48
C ARG A 578 8.23 26.23 11.74
N VAL A 579 8.74 26.95 10.74
CA VAL A 579 7.93 27.73 9.80
C VAL A 579 8.44 27.40 8.39
N GLY A 580 7.51 27.03 7.51
CA GLY A 580 7.84 26.68 6.13
C GLY A 580 6.78 27.16 5.17
N TYR A 581 7.22 27.51 3.99
CA TYR A 581 6.37 27.85 2.85
C TYR A 581 6.89 27.10 1.61
N GLY A 582 5.99 26.67 0.75
CA GLY A 582 6.36 26.01 -0.51
C GLY A 582 5.20 25.95 -1.49
N ILE A 583 5.57 25.95 -2.77
CA ILE A 583 4.65 25.75 -3.88
C ILE A 583 4.88 24.34 -4.41
N THR A 584 3.80 23.60 -4.61
CA THR A 584 3.81 22.27 -5.23
C THR A 584 2.75 22.25 -6.34
N GLY A 585 2.94 21.41 -7.35
CA GLY A 585 2.05 21.29 -8.50
C GLY A 585 1.49 19.88 -8.66
N ASN A 586 0.55 19.74 -9.60
CA ASN A 586 0.04 18.47 -10.06
C ASN A 586 0.14 18.40 -11.59
N SER A 587 1.01 17.52 -12.11
CA SER A 587 1.19 17.32 -13.55
C SER A 587 0.25 16.26 -14.16
N GLY A 588 -0.62 15.66 -13.38
CA GLY A 588 -1.55 14.62 -13.84
C GLY A 588 -2.70 15.12 -14.71
N ARG A 589 -2.86 16.45 -14.85
CA ARG A 589 -3.95 17.06 -15.61
C ARG A 589 -3.51 18.37 -16.28
N SER A 590 -3.96 18.57 -17.53
CA SER A 590 -3.93 19.87 -18.21
C SER A 590 -5.28 20.56 -18.03
N GLU A 591 -5.32 21.72 -17.42
CA GLU A 591 -6.52 22.57 -17.31
C GLU A 591 -6.99 23.07 -18.70
N GLU A 592 -6.10 23.09 -19.68
CA GLU A 592 -6.36 23.58 -21.04
C GLU A 592 -7.27 22.67 -21.88
N ARG A 593 -7.50 21.41 -21.49
CA ARG A 593 -8.49 20.53 -22.15
C ARG A 593 -9.94 20.96 -21.95
N ARG A 594 -10.21 22.05 -21.21
CA ARG A 594 -11.56 22.54 -20.94
C ARG A 594 -12.06 23.60 -21.90
N VAL A 595 -11.27 24.05 -22.86
CA VAL A 595 -11.66 25.11 -23.80
C VAL A 595 -11.68 24.57 -25.24
N GLY A 596 -12.00 23.30 -25.40
CA GLY A 596 -12.25 22.69 -26.69
C GLY A 596 -13.55 21.90 -26.69
#